data_4f2e15fab1c323d3eae5239bb730aa96
#
_entry.id   4f2e15fab1c323d3eae5239bb730aa96
#
_cell.length_a   1.000
_cell.length_b   1.000
_cell.length_c   1.000
_cell.angle_alpha   90.00
_cell.angle_beta   90.00
_cell.angle_gamma   90.00
#
_symmetry.space_group_name_H-M   'P 1'
#
loop_
_entity.id
_entity.type
_entity.pdbx_description
1 polymer ?
#
loop_
_entity_poly.entity_id
_entity_poly.type
_entity_poly.pdbx_seq_one_letter_code
_entity_poly.pdbx_strand_id
1 'polypeptide(L)'
;MHAAVLTTAILAATAANAQTVTIAFEGAYEPWNITTPDGALDGFEPELAKVLCERAKLDCKFVAQDWDGMFTGLQAGKFDVVMDGVNITAERKKQIAFSIPYVNTPAAFVVNTTGEVNDLPAKGTKLKLEADDTGPQAAEVLAQLREALKGKTIGVQISTVYSGFVSRNFGDVATIREYKTPPEHDLDLAAGRIDVSFDDATYFTSALSKPDNADLAFTGPEIGGAIWGGGQALCFRLADEALKTKFDEAIKGALADGTVKHLSEKWFKRDVTP
;
A
#
# COMPACT_ATOMS: atom_id res chain seq x y z
N MET A 1 74.56 25.41 3.44
CA MET A 1 73.28 25.77 4.00
C MET A 1 72.24 25.19 3.08
N HIS A 2 71.60 24.08 3.48
CA HIS A 2 70.52 23.42 2.69
C HIS A 2 69.20 23.74 3.37
N ALA A 3 68.30 24.44 2.67
CA ALA A 3 66.94 24.73 3.15
C ALA A 3 66.05 23.57 2.73
N ALA A 4 65.47 22.88 3.71
CA ALA A 4 64.46 21.86 3.49
C ALA A 4 63.08 22.54 3.37
N VAL A 5 62.39 22.40 2.21
CA VAL A 5 61.03 22.84 1.98
C VAL A 5 60.12 21.75 2.44
N LEU A 6 59.38 21.95 3.54
CA LEU A 6 58.31 21.08 3.97
C LEU A 6 57.05 21.43 3.16
N THR A 7 56.63 20.51 2.29
CA THR A 7 55.34 20.61 1.55
C THR A 7 54.26 20.00 2.42
N THR A 8 53.40 20.83 2.99
CA THR A 8 52.20 20.39 3.76
C THR A 8 51.09 20.03 2.79
N ALA A 9 50.78 18.75 2.65
CA ALA A 9 49.65 18.27 1.87
C ALA A 9 48.35 18.50 2.69
N ILE A 10 47.49 19.41 2.22
CA ILE A 10 46.16 19.62 2.78
C ILE A 10 45.23 18.55 2.19
N LEU A 11 44.88 17.53 2.98
CA LEU A 11 43.77 16.62 2.64
C LEU A 11 42.47 17.41 2.76
N ALA A 12 41.90 17.81 1.64
CA ALA A 12 40.50 18.29 1.59
C ALA A 12 39.60 17.09 1.79
N ALA A 13 39.02 16.96 2.99
CA ALA A 13 37.92 16.04 3.26
C ALA A 13 36.68 16.55 2.49
N THR A 14 36.37 15.94 1.37
CA THR A 14 35.08 16.14 0.68
C THR A 14 33.99 15.59 1.61
N ALA A 15 33.26 16.47 2.26
CA ALA A 15 32.02 16.10 2.93
C ALA A 15 31.11 15.49 1.84
N ALA A 16 30.89 14.18 1.89
CA ALA A 16 29.91 13.53 1.06
C ALA A 16 28.54 14.02 1.54
N ASN A 17 27.97 15.00 0.83
CA ASN A 17 26.59 15.38 1.04
C ASN A 17 25.71 14.14 0.77
N ALA A 18 24.94 13.71 1.76
CA ALA A 18 23.94 12.67 1.54
C ALA A 18 22.99 13.13 0.42
N GLN A 19 22.73 12.24 -0.53
CA GLN A 19 21.78 12.52 -1.61
C GLN A 19 20.41 12.76 -0.98
N THR A 20 19.81 13.92 -1.21
CA THR A 20 18.42 14.19 -0.81
C THR A 20 17.48 13.43 -1.71
N VAL A 21 16.55 12.67 -1.12
CA VAL A 21 15.54 11.84 -1.81
C VAL A 21 14.16 12.25 -1.29
N THR A 22 13.25 12.53 -2.20
CA THR A 22 11.86 12.84 -1.83
C THR A 22 10.98 11.59 -2.01
N ILE A 23 10.30 11.18 -0.93
CA ILE A 23 9.38 10.03 -0.90
C ILE A 23 7.96 10.54 -0.78
N ALA A 24 7.07 10.10 -1.68
CA ALA A 24 5.67 10.44 -1.70
C ALA A 24 4.81 9.33 -1.06
N PHE A 25 3.81 9.75 -0.28
CA PHE A 25 2.78 8.96 0.36
C PHE A 25 1.42 9.59 0.05
N GLU A 26 0.31 8.84 0.11
CA GLU A 26 -1.02 9.42 -0.03
C GLU A 26 -1.37 10.32 1.17
N GLY A 27 -1.07 9.88 2.37
CA GLY A 27 -1.37 10.61 3.60
C GLY A 27 -2.84 10.52 4.03
N ALA A 28 -3.61 9.62 3.43
CA ALA A 28 -5.02 9.36 3.72
C ALA A 28 -5.36 7.86 3.86
N TYR A 29 -4.35 7.02 4.06
CA TYR A 29 -4.46 5.55 4.08
C TYR A 29 -3.99 4.96 5.42
N GLU A 30 -4.65 5.33 6.53
CA GLU A 30 -4.32 4.82 7.88
C GLU A 30 -4.61 3.31 7.99
N PRO A 31 -3.71 2.48 8.56
CA PRO A 31 -2.49 2.82 9.31
C PRO A 31 -1.21 2.80 8.46
N TRP A 32 -1.33 2.67 7.13
CA TRP A 32 -0.19 2.68 6.22
C TRP A 32 0.53 4.02 6.26
N ASN A 33 -0.18 5.09 5.94
CA ASN A 33 0.30 6.45 6.00
C ASN A 33 -0.86 7.43 6.24
N ILE A 34 -0.62 8.46 7.01
CA ILE A 34 -1.59 9.46 7.42
C ILE A 34 -0.93 10.84 7.51
N THR A 35 -1.65 11.88 7.11
CA THR A 35 -1.27 13.26 7.40
C THR A 35 -1.86 13.64 8.75
N THR A 36 -0.97 13.94 9.71
CA THR A 36 -1.36 14.35 11.06
C THR A 36 -1.87 15.81 11.07
N PRO A 37 -2.57 16.26 12.12
CA PRO A 37 -3.13 17.63 12.17
C PRO A 37 -2.09 18.75 12.06
N ASP A 38 -0.83 18.51 12.40
CA ASP A 38 0.31 19.43 12.25
C ASP A 38 0.97 19.35 10.86
N GLY A 39 0.43 18.51 9.96
CA GLY A 39 0.89 18.35 8.60
C GLY A 39 2.05 17.37 8.41
N ALA A 40 2.49 16.66 9.46
CA ALA A 40 3.49 15.63 9.34
C ALA A 40 2.90 14.33 8.73
N LEU A 41 3.75 13.50 8.13
CA LEU A 41 3.38 12.16 7.67
C LEU A 41 3.78 11.14 8.74
N ASP A 42 2.83 10.30 9.15
CA ASP A 42 2.98 9.25 10.14
C ASP A 42 2.32 7.94 9.67
N GLY A 43 2.56 6.83 10.35
CA GLY A 43 2.05 5.52 10.01
C GLY A 43 3.15 4.49 9.81
N PHE A 44 2.75 3.29 9.38
CA PHE A 44 3.69 2.19 9.12
C PHE A 44 4.77 2.56 8.11
N GLU A 45 4.37 3.11 6.97
CA GLU A 45 5.28 3.40 5.87
C GLU A 45 6.21 4.59 6.15
N PRO A 46 5.75 5.74 6.67
CA PRO A 46 6.66 6.81 7.07
C PRO A 46 7.65 6.40 8.15
N GLU A 47 7.25 5.54 9.10
CA GLU A 47 8.16 5.01 10.11
C GLU A 47 9.19 4.05 9.50
N LEU A 48 8.76 3.12 8.65
CA LEU A 48 9.66 2.24 7.91
C LEU A 48 10.60 3.02 6.98
N ALA A 49 10.08 4.01 6.25
CA ALA A 49 10.88 4.85 5.35
C ALA A 49 12.03 5.57 6.08
N LYS A 50 11.80 6.08 7.29
CA LYS A 50 12.87 6.67 8.13
C LYS A 50 14.00 5.67 8.37
N VAL A 51 13.66 4.43 8.75
CA VAL A 51 14.64 3.36 8.98
C VAL A 51 15.37 3.01 7.69
N LEU A 52 14.66 2.89 6.57
CA LEU A 52 15.26 2.55 5.28
C LEU A 52 16.23 3.65 4.79
N CYS A 53 15.85 4.91 4.94
CA CYS A 53 16.69 6.06 4.58
C CYS A 53 17.97 6.12 5.41
N GLU A 54 17.87 5.89 6.73
CA GLU A 54 19.03 5.83 7.62
C GLU A 54 20.01 4.73 7.19
N ARG A 55 19.50 3.51 6.93
CA ARG A 55 20.29 2.37 6.46
C ARG A 55 20.94 2.62 5.11
N ALA A 56 20.22 3.25 4.20
CA ALA A 56 20.70 3.62 2.87
C ALA A 56 21.65 4.85 2.88
N LYS A 57 21.81 5.52 4.04
CA LYS A 57 22.57 6.77 4.21
C LYS A 57 22.07 7.88 3.26
N LEU A 58 20.75 8.04 3.18
CA LEU A 58 20.07 9.04 2.37
C LEU A 58 19.46 10.10 3.28
N ASP A 59 19.44 11.36 2.80
CA ASP A 59 18.66 12.43 3.41
C ASP A 59 17.25 12.42 2.77
N CYS A 60 16.24 11.92 3.48
CA CYS A 60 14.90 11.74 2.93
C CYS A 60 13.95 12.84 3.38
N LYS A 61 13.17 13.35 2.42
CA LYS A 61 12.04 14.25 2.64
C LYS A 61 10.74 13.53 2.28
N PHE A 62 9.70 13.73 3.06
CA PHE A 62 8.39 13.11 2.87
C PHE A 62 7.40 14.15 2.40
N VAL A 63 6.59 13.77 1.40
CA VAL A 63 5.55 14.64 0.83
C VAL A 63 4.25 13.88 0.68
N ALA A 64 3.13 14.55 0.91
CA ALA A 64 1.81 14.02 0.59
C ALA A 64 1.49 14.27 -0.88
N GLN A 65 0.88 13.29 -1.54
CA GLN A 65 0.45 13.34 -2.94
C GLN A 65 -0.77 12.44 -3.12
N ASP A 66 -1.85 12.99 -3.67
CA ASP A 66 -3.05 12.21 -3.99
C ASP A 66 -2.71 10.97 -4.81
N TRP A 67 -3.34 9.83 -4.50
CA TRP A 67 -3.06 8.54 -5.12
C TRP A 67 -3.17 8.55 -6.65
N ASP A 68 -4.22 9.14 -7.21
CA ASP A 68 -4.47 9.17 -8.67
C ASP A 68 -3.41 9.94 -9.47
N GLY A 69 -2.62 10.81 -8.81
CA GLY A 69 -1.48 11.53 -9.39
C GLY A 69 -0.11 10.90 -9.15
N MET A 70 -0.03 9.82 -8.37
CA MET A 70 1.20 9.28 -7.79
C MET A 70 2.23 8.87 -8.86
N PHE A 71 1.86 8.02 -9.80
CA PHE A 71 2.80 7.53 -10.82
C PHE A 71 3.17 8.60 -11.86
N THR A 72 2.22 9.46 -12.20
CA THR A 72 2.50 10.60 -13.09
C THR A 72 3.48 11.58 -12.43
N GLY A 73 3.32 11.85 -11.13
CA GLY A 73 4.23 12.68 -10.35
C GLY A 73 5.65 12.09 -10.28
N LEU A 74 5.76 10.78 -10.06
CA LEU A 74 7.04 10.05 -10.06
C LEU A 74 7.74 10.17 -11.41
N GLN A 75 7.04 9.93 -12.51
CA GLN A 75 7.59 10.02 -13.86
C GLN A 75 8.00 11.45 -14.23
N ALA A 76 7.26 12.46 -13.75
CA ALA A 76 7.57 13.87 -13.95
C ALA A 76 8.71 14.38 -13.03
N GLY A 77 9.22 13.55 -12.12
CA GLY A 77 10.30 13.91 -11.20
C GLY A 77 9.87 14.88 -10.08
N LYS A 78 8.59 14.91 -9.72
CA LYS A 78 8.12 15.70 -8.56
C LYS A 78 8.63 15.15 -7.25
N PHE A 79 8.87 13.85 -7.19
CA PHE A 79 9.49 13.09 -6.12
C PHE A 79 10.26 11.92 -6.72
N ASP A 80 11.09 11.24 -5.92
CA ASP A 80 12.01 10.21 -6.39
C ASP A 80 11.50 8.80 -6.11
N VAL A 81 10.67 8.64 -5.08
CA VAL A 81 10.16 7.36 -4.61
C VAL A 81 8.69 7.51 -4.27
N VAL A 82 7.91 6.46 -4.53
CA VAL A 82 6.56 6.30 -3.99
C VAL A 82 6.55 5.16 -2.99
N MET A 83 5.96 5.37 -1.83
CA MET A 83 5.72 4.35 -0.81
C MET A 83 4.29 4.49 -0.31
N ASP A 84 3.38 3.63 -0.79
CA ASP A 84 1.93 3.79 -0.62
C ASP A 84 1.17 2.47 -0.84
N GLY A 85 1.57 1.41 -0.17
CA GLY A 85 0.96 0.09 -0.30
C GLY A 85 0.96 -0.46 -1.72
N VAL A 86 1.91 -0.05 -2.56
CA VAL A 86 1.84 -0.29 -4.01
C VAL A 86 2.12 -1.73 -4.37
N ASN A 87 1.11 -2.45 -4.83
CA ASN A 87 1.23 -3.83 -5.30
C ASN A 87 2.10 -3.93 -6.55
N ILE A 88 3.02 -4.89 -6.53
CA ILE A 88 3.89 -5.25 -7.66
C ILE A 88 3.08 -6.01 -8.71
N THR A 89 2.66 -5.35 -9.79
CA THR A 89 1.94 -6.01 -10.89
C THR A 89 2.73 -6.00 -12.19
N ALA A 90 2.45 -6.95 -13.09
CA ALA A 90 3.07 -7.01 -14.41
C ALA A 90 2.80 -5.75 -15.24
N GLU A 91 1.59 -5.16 -15.10
CA GLU A 91 1.22 -3.95 -15.82
C GLU A 91 2.01 -2.73 -15.31
N ARG A 92 2.11 -2.54 -14.00
CA ARG A 92 2.87 -1.44 -13.40
C ARG A 92 4.37 -1.54 -13.71
N LYS A 93 4.94 -2.76 -13.77
CA LYS A 93 6.35 -2.99 -14.13
C LYS A 93 6.73 -2.51 -15.54
N LYS A 94 5.76 -2.29 -16.42
CA LYS A 94 6.02 -1.72 -17.75
C LYS A 94 6.37 -0.23 -17.69
N GLN A 95 5.99 0.46 -16.63
CA GLN A 95 6.10 1.92 -16.50
C GLN A 95 6.99 2.38 -15.37
N ILE A 96 7.10 1.58 -14.30
CA ILE A 96 7.87 1.91 -13.08
C ILE A 96 8.67 0.69 -12.63
N ALA A 97 9.78 0.96 -11.93
CA ALA A 97 10.58 -0.05 -11.25
C ALA A 97 10.09 -0.23 -9.80
N PHE A 98 10.25 -1.43 -9.27
CA PHE A 98 9.88 -1.78 -7.89
C PHE A 98 11.10 -2.24 -7.11
N SER A 99 11.15 -1.92 -5.82
CA SER A 99 12.02 -2.63 -4.88
C SER A 99 11.62 -4.09 -4.71
N ILE A 100 12.39 -4.85 -3.93
CA ILE A 100 11.86 -6.08 -3.32
C ILE A 100 10.65 -5.72 -2.43
N PRO A 101 9.66 -6.62 -2.25
CA PRO A 101 8.50 -6.34 -1.41
C PRO A 101 8.92 -6.19 0.06
N TYR A 102 8.28 -5.26 0.76
CA TYR A 102 8.45 -5.11 2.21
C TYR A 102 7.31 -5.75 3.01
N VAL A 103 6.11 -5.87 2.43
CA VAL A 103 4.96 -6.59 3.01
C VAL A 103 4.13 -7.29 1.94
N ASN A 104 3.19 -8.14 2.39
CA ASN A 104 2.17 -8.77 1.55
C ASN A 104 0.86 -8.88 2.35
N THR A 105 -0.19 -8.18 1.90
CA THR A 105 -1.46 -8.09 2.60
C THR A 105 -2.61 -8.61 1.75
N PRO A 106 -3.64 -9.21 2.38
CA PRO A 106 -4.86 -9.60 1.70
C PRO A 106 -5.84 -8.42 1.61
N ALA A 107 -6.88 -8.57 0.76
CA ALA A 107 -8.03 -7.68 0.70
C ALA A 107 -9.25 -8.31 1.38
N ALA A 108 -10.23 -7.48 1.74
CA ALA A 108 -11.45 -7.92 2.40
C ALA A 108 -12.66 -7.09 1.97
N PHE A 109 -13.84 -7.63 2.23
CA PHE A 109 -15.11 -6.93 2.14
C PHE A 109 -15.56 -6.41 3.50
N VAL A 110 -16.18 -5.24 3.51
CA VAL A 110 -16.82 -4.63 4.68
C VAL A 110 -18.24 -4.21 4.32
N VAL A 111 -19.16 -4.40 5.25
CA VAL A 111 -20.58 -4.02 5.13
C VAL A 111 -21.03 -3.21 6.34
N ASN A 112 -22.13 -2.47 6.17
CA ASN A 112 -22.86 -1.94 7.31
C ASN A 112 -23.79 -3.03 7.86
N THR A 113 -23.63 -3.42 9.13
CA THR A 113 -24.37 -4.50 9.78
C THR A 113 -25.88 -4.23 9.90
N THR A 114 -26.27 -2.97 9.75
CA THR A 114 -27.68 -2.53 9.74
C THR A 114 -28.24 -2.33 8.33
N GLY A 115 -27.39 -2.53 7.28
CA GLY A 115 -27.77 -2.38 5.88
C GLY A 115 -28.51 -3.58 5.30
N GLU A 116 -28.93 -3.48 4.04
CA GLU A 116 -29.58 -4.59 3.32
C GLU A 116 -28.61 -5.77 3.10
N VAL A 117 -27.34 -5.47 2.78
CA VAL A 117 -26.26 -6.47 2.74
C VAL A 117 -25.54 -6.41 4.06
N ASN A 118 -25.81 -7.34 4.95
CA ASN A 118 -25.18 -7.42 6.27
C ASN A 118 -24.28 -8.65 6.42
N ASP A 119 -24.29 -9.54 5.44
CA ASP A 119 -23.39 -10.70 5.37
C ASP A 119 -23.16 -11.13 3.92
N LEU A 120 -21.95 -11.61 3.60
CA LEU A 120 -21.59 -12.18 2.32
C LEU A 120 -21.14 -13.64 2.47
N PRO A 121 -21.28 -14.48 1.41
CA PRO A 121 -20.82 -15.86 1.41
C PRO A 121 -19.33 -16.00 1.80
N ALA A 122 -19.00 -17.13 2.41
CA ALA A 122 -17.66 -17.48 2.86
C ALA A 122 -17.04 -16.54 3.92
N LYS A 123 -17.88 -15.87 4.71
CA LYS A 123 -17.46 -14.99 5.80
C LYS A 123 -16.46 -15.66 6.75
N GLY A 124 -15.38 -14.94 7.05
CA GLY A 124 -14.35 -15.40 7.98
C GLY A 124 -13.42 -16.49 7.42
N THR A 125 -13.55 -16.85 6.14
CA THR A 125 -12.62 -17.77 5.48
C THR A 125 -11.48 -17.01 4.80
N LYS A 126 -10.40 -17.73 4.47
CA LYS A 126 -9.28 -17.21 3.67
C LYS A 126 -9.35 -17.84 2.30
N LEU A 127 -9.42 -17.00 1.27
CA LEU A 127 -9.45 -17.40 -0.12
C LEU A 127 -8.12 -17.00 -0.77
N LYS A 128 -7.38 -17.96 -1.29
CA LYS A 128 -6.15 -17.71 -2.03
C LYS A 128 -6.46 -17.74 -3.52
N LEU A 129 -6.24 -16.62 -4.20
CA LEU A 129 -6.41 -16.49 -5.65
C LEU A 129 -5.06 -16.33 -6.34
N GLU A 130 -4.84 -17.13 -7.37
CA GLU A 130 -3.71 -16.96 -8.28
C GLU A 130 -4.07 -16.01 -9.43
N ALA A 131 -3.07 -15.44 -10.09
CA ALA A 131 -3.31 -14.42 -11.12
C ALA A 131 -4.10 -14.97 -12.33
N ASP A 132 -3.81 -16.22 -12.74
CA ASP A 132 -4.33 -16.82 -13.96
C ASP A 132 -5.18 -18.08 -13.72
N ASP A 133 -5.24 -18.59 -12.48
CA ASP A 133 -6.00 -19.80 -12.12
C ASP A 133 -6.65 -19.62 -10.74
N THR A 134 -7.96 -19.51 -10.78
CA THR A 134 -8.77 -19.37 -9.57
C THR A 134 -8.97 -20.71 -8.83
N GLY A 135 -8.79 -21.84 -9.52
CA GLY A 135 -9.14 -23.16 -8.99
C GLY A 135 -10.64 -23.34 -8.71
N PRO A 136 -11.14 -24.57 -8.59
CA PRO A 136 -12.58 -24.83 -8.51
C PRO A 136 -13.25 -24.27 -7.24
N GLN A 137 -12.57 -24.35 -6.09
CA GLN A 137 -13.12 -23.83 -4.83
C GLN A 137 -13.27 -22.30 -4.86
N ALA A 138 -12.28 -21.61 -5.39
CA ALA A 138 -12.32 -20.16 -5.46
C ALA A 138 -13.34 -19.69 -6.51
N ALA A 139 -13.49 -20.40 -7.63
CA ALA A 139 -14.52 -20.13 -8.64
C ALA A 139 -15.93 -20.27 -8.05
N GLU A 140 -16.16 -21.28 -7.20
CA GLU A 140 -17.43 -21.44 -6.51
C GLU A 140 -17.75 -20.28 -5.57
N VAL A 141 -16.77 -19.88 -4.73
CA VAL A 141 -16.95 -18.74 -3.82
C VAL A 141 -17.20 -17.44 -4.59
N LEU A 142 -16.47 -17.20 -5.68
CA LEU A 142 -16.71 -16.03 -6.53
C LEU A 142 -18.09 -16.04 -7.16
N ALA A 143 -18.61 -17.20 -7.57
CA ALA A 143 -19.97 -17.34 -8.12
C ALA A 143 -21.02 -17.02 -7.05
N GLN A 144 -20.84 -17.49 -5.81
CA GLN A 144 -21.73 -17.18 -4.68
C GLN A 144 -21.70 -15.68 -4.35
N LEU A 145 -20.50 -15.05 -4.33
CA LEU A 145 -20.35 -13.60 -4.12
C LEU A 145 -21.05 -12.81 -5.23
N ARG A 146 -20.91 -13.22 -6.48
CA ARG A 146 -21.60 -12.56 -7.62
C ARG A 146 -23.11 -12.56 -7.46
N GLU A 147 -23.69 -13.67 -7.03
CA GLU A 147 -25.15 -13.74 -6.80
C GLU A 147 -25.57 -12.85 -5.62
N ALA A 148 -24.81 -12.84 -4.52
CA ALA A 148 -25.11 -12.00 -3.35
C ALA A 148 -24.94 -10.49 -3.64
N LEU A 149 -24.03 -10.12 -4.54
CA LEU A 149 -23.74 -8.72 -4.90
C LEU A 149 -24.59 -8.20 -6.07
N LYS A 150 -25.48 -9.02 -6.65
CA LYS A 150 -26.32 -8.64 -7.78
C LYS A 150 -27.21 -7.45 -7.45
N GLY A 151 -27.11 -6.39 -8.28
CA GLY A 151 -27.85 -5.14 -8.11
C GLY A 151 -27.36 -4.26 -6.95
N LYS A 152 -26.27 -4.61 -6.29
CA LYS A 152 -25.66 -3.87 -5.18
C LYS A 152 -24.58 -2.89 -5.66
N THR A 153 -24.20 -1.97 -4.79
CA THR A 153 -23.13 -0.99 -5.05
C THR A 153 -21.91 -1.32 -4.20
N ILE A 154 -20.77 -1.52 -4.86
CA ILE A 154 -19.47 -1.79 -4.23
C ILE A 154 -18.61 -0.52 -4.31
N GLY A 155 -18.19 0.00 -3.15
CA GLY A 155 -17.21 1.10 -3.04
C GLY A 155 -15.79 0.58 -3.03
N VAL A 156 -14.88 1.27 -3.72
CA VAL A 156 -13.46 0.92 -3.84
C VAL A 156 -12.64 2.15 -4.19
N GLN A 157 -11.38 2.19 -3.79
CA GLN A 157 -10.48 3.28 -4.22
C GLN A 157 -10.11 3.14 -5.70
N ILE A 158 -10.19 4.25 -6.44
CA ILE A 158 -9.90 4.33 -7.88
C ILE A 158 -8.44 3.94 -8.20
N SER A 159 -8.23 3.36 -9.38
CA SER A 159 -6.88 3.04 -9.91
C SER A 159 -6.07 2.05 -9.08
N THR A 160 -6.70 1.33 -8.14
CA THR A 160 -6.08 0.27 -7.35
C THR A 160 -6.20 -1.09 -8.02
N VAL A 161 -5.44 -2.08 -7.53
CA VAL A 161 -5.63 -3.49 -7.92
C VAL A 161 -7.01 -3.99 -7.49
N TYR A 162 -7.56 -3.42 -6.42
CA TYR A 162 -8.87 -3.73 -5.86
C TYR A 162 -10.00 -3.27 -6.78
N SER A 163 -9.95 -2.03 -7.29
CA SER A 163 -10.87 -1.52 -8.32
C SER A 163 -10.88 -2.43 -9.56
N GLY A 164 -9.69 -2.80 -10.04
CA GLY A 164 -9.56 -3.74 -11.17
C GLY A 164 -10.17 -5.11 -10.86
N PHE A 165 -10.02 -5.63 -9.64
CA PHE A 165 -10.58 -6.91 -9.22
C PHE A 165 -12.11 -6.88 -9.15
N VAL A 166 -12.71 -5.91 -8.45
CA VAL A 166 -14.18 -5.84 -8.32
C VAL A 166 -14.84 -5.58 -9.66
N SER A 167 -14.24 -4.75 -10.52
CA SER A 167 -14.74 -4.49 -11.87
C SER A 167 -14.76 -5.75 -12.75
N ARG A 168 -13.67 -6.53 -12.74
CA ARG A 168 -13.59 -7.77 -13.52
C ARG A 168 -14.55 -8.86 -13.03
N ASN A 169 -14.69 -9.00 -11.71
CA ASN A 169 -15.45 -10.11 -11.12
C ASN A 169 -16.93 -9.79 -10.91
N PHE A 170 -17.28 -8.52 -10.72
CA PHE A 170 -18.63 -8.14 -10.30
C PHE A 170 -19.24 -7.00 -11.13
N GLY A 171 -18.49 -6.32 -12.00
CA GLY A 171 -18.94 -5.12 -12.72
C GLY A 171 -20.11 -5.33 -13.69
N ASP A 172 -20.41 -6.56 -14.08
CA ASP A 172 -21.58 -6.92 -14.90
C ASP A 172 -22.85 -7.22 -14.06
N VAL A 173 -22.72 -7.41 -12.74
CA VAL A 173 -23.84 -7.72 -11.83
C VAL A 173 -24.03 -6.65 -10.74
N ALA A 174 -23.00 -5.86 -10.43
CA ALA A 174 -23.00 -4.83 -9.39
C ALA A 174 -22.57 -3.48 -9.96
N THR A 175 -22.96 -2.39 -9.30
CA THR A 175 -22.44 -1.04 -9.60
C THR A 175 -21.12 -0.84 -8.84
N ILE A 176 -20.03 -0.53 -9.55
CA ILE A 176 -18.76 -0.18 -8.92
C ILE A 176 -18.70 1.34 -8.78
N ARG A 177 -18.59 1.82 -7.53
CA ARG A 177 -18.40 3.24 -7.22
C ARG A 177 -16.98 3.47 -6.76
N GLU A 178 -16.24 4.26 -7.53
CA GLU A 178 -14.85 4.58 -7.24
C GLU A 178 -14.74 5.89 -6.44
N TYR A 179 -13.83 5.89 -5.47
CA TYR A 179 -13.54 7.01 -4.57
C TYR A 179 -12.07 7.41 -4.68
N LYS A 180 -11.75 8.65 -4.35
CA LYS A 180 -10.36 9.11 -4.36
C LYS A 180 -9.56 8.51 -3.23
N THR A 181 -10.15 8.43 -2.04
CA THR A 181 -9.52 7.91 -0.83
C THR A 181 -10.39 6.84 -0.15
N PRO A 182 -9.79 5.88 0.56
CA PRO A 182 -10.55 4.86 1.28
C PRO A 182 -11.52 5.42 2.33
N PRO A 183 -11.20 6.45 3.14
CA PRO A 183 -12.17 7.01 4.06
C PRO A 183 -13.48 7.51 3.41
N GLU A 184 -13.43 7.94 2.13
CA GLU A 184 -14.65 8.39 1.43
C GLU A 184 -15.65 7.25 1.20
N HIS A 185 -15.18 6.04 0.83
CA HIS A 185 -16.09 4.89 0.69
C HIS A 185 -16.60 4.40 2.05
N ASP A 186 -15.81 4.50 3.14
CA ASP A 186 -16.26 4.16 4.48
C ASP A 186 -17.41 5.08 4.94
N LEU A 187 -17.30 6.39 4.68
CA LEU A 187 -18.36 7.36 4.98
C LEU A 187 -19.64 7.06 4.19
N ASP A 188 -19.51 6.67 2.92
CA ASP A 188 -20.68 6.32 2.11
C ASP A 188 -21.30 4.99 2.53
N LEU A 189 -20.47 4.01 2.96
CA LEU A 189 -20.96 2.75 3.52
C LEU A 189 -21.67 2.95 4.85
N ALA A 190 -21.10 3.72 5.78
CA ALA A 190 -21.71 4.03 7.06
C ALA A 190 -23.06 4.75 6.89
N ALA A 191 -23.17 5.62 5.88
CA ALA A 191 -24.39 6.35 5.55
C ALA A 191 -25.40 5.55 4.71
N GLY A 192 -25.12 4.28 4.35
CA GLY A 192 -25.98 3.44 3.51
C GLY A 192 -26.12 3.92 2.05
N ARG A 193 -25.16 4.70 1.55
CA ARG A 193 -25.13 5.15 0.14
C ARG A 193 -24.47 4.16 -0.81
N ILE A 194 -23.76 3.18 -0.26
CA ILE A 194 -23.27 1.97 -0.91
C ILE A 194 -23.55 0.78 -0.02
N ASP A 195 -23.55 -0.42 -0.59
CA ASP A 195 -23.90 -1.66 0.13
C ASP A 195 -22.66 -2.36 0.73
N VAL A 196 -21.53 -2.28 0.04
CA VAL A 196 -20.29 -3.00 0.37
C VAL A 196 -19.09 -2.11 0.05
N SER A 197 -18.04 -2.18 0.86
CA SER A 197 -16.70 -1.65 0.52
C SER A 197 -15.71 -2.80 0.34
N PHE A 198 -14.71 -2.61 -0.53
CA PHE A 198 -13.65 -3.58 -0.78
C PHE A 198 -12.29 -2.89 -0.83
N ASP A 199 -11.38 -3.25 0.07
CA ASP A 199 -10.03 -2.69 0.17
C ASP A 199 -9.08 -3.64 0.93
N ASP A 200 -7.87 -3.19 1.23
CA ASP A 200 -6.89 -3.89 2.04
C ASP A 200 -7.44 -4.26 3.44
N ALA A 201 -7.22 -5.49 3.86
CA ALA A 201 -7.71 -5.97 5.15
C ALA A 201 -7.04 -5.30 6.35
N THR A 202 -5.79 -4.81 6.20
CA THR A 202 -5.10 -4.10 7.28
C THR A 202 -5.62 -2.67 7.42
N TYR A 203 -5.96 -2.00 6.30
CA TYR A 203 -6.67 -0.74 6.31
C TYR A 203 -8.00 -0.87 7.07
N PHE A 204 -8.84 -1.84 6.69
CA PHE A 204 -10.12 -2.03 7.37
C PHE A 204 -9.99 -2.39 8.85
N THR A 205 -8.93 -3.13 9.25
CA THR A 205 -8.68 -3.40 10.68
C THR A 205 -8.55 -2.10 11.48
N SER A 206 -7.89 -1.08 10.93
CA SER A 206 -7.81 0.25 11.55
C SER A 206 -9.13 1.02 11.43
N ALA A 207 -9.71 1.08 10.23
CA ALA A 207 -10.94 1.82 9.98
C ALA A 207 -12.10 1.37 10.88
N LEU A 208 -12.28 0.05 11.06
CA LEU A 208 -13.32 -0.53 11.91
C LEU A 208 -13.10 -0.31 13.41
N SER A 209 -11.91 0.11 13.82
CA SER A 209 -11.64 0.49 15.23
C SER A 209 -12.13 1.90 15.59
N LYS A 210 -12.52 2.70 14.59
CA LYS A 210 -12.96 4.09 14.78
C LYS A 210 -14.43 4.12 15.23
N PRO A 211 -14.79 5.00 16.18
CA PRO A 211 -16.17 5.11 16.69
C PRO A 211 -17.20 5.38 15.58
N ASP A 212 -16.84 6.17 14.56
CA ASP A 212 -17.74 6.52 13.45
C ASP A 212 -18.07 5.33 12.54
N ASN A 213 -17.32 4.22 12.64
CA ASN A 213 -17.48 3.00 11.89
C ASN A 213 -18.02 1.83 12.75
N ALA A 214 -18.63 2.12 13.90
CA ALA A 214 -19.08 1.10 14.86
C ALA A 214 -20.09 0.10 14.27
N ASP A 215 -20.87 0.50 13.26
CA ASP A 215 -21.85 -0.35 12.57
C ASP A 215 -21.23 -1.06 11.35
N LEU A 216 -19.93 -0.85 11.04
CA LEU A 216 -19.26 -1.53 9.95
C LEU A 216 -18.58 -2.80 10.45
N ALA A 217 -18.58 -3.85 9.62
CA ALA A 217 -17.94 -5.13 9.95
C ALA A 217 -17.40 -5.84 8.73
N PHE A 218 -16.35 -6.63 8.95
CA PHE A 218 -15.84 -7.58 7.95
C PHE A 218 -16.92 -8.59 7.56
N THR A 219 -16.96 -8.91 6.26
CA THR A 219 -17.84 -9.94 5.69
C THR A 219 -17.13 -10.66 4.53
N GLY A 220 -17.74 -11.75 4.02
CA GLY A 220 -17.15 -12.52 2.95
C GLY A 220 -15.78 -13.10 3.32
N PRO A 221 -14.99 -13.57 2.34
CA PRO A 221 -13.65 -14.08 2.55
C PRO A 221 -12.59 -12.97 2.63
N GLU A 222 -11.52 -13.19 3.39
CA GLU A 222 -10.26 -12.49 3.24
C GLU A 222 -9.53 -13.04 2.01
N ILE A 223 -9.27 -12.21 0.99
CA ILE A 223 -8.71 -12.62 -0.29
C ILE A 223 -7.23 -12.29 -0.34
N GLY A 224 -6.39 -13.31 -0.42
CA GLY A 224 -4.94 -13.21 -0.60
C GLY A 224 -4.46 -13.92 -1.87
N GLY A 225 -3.15 -13.98 -2.04
CA GLY A 225 -2.50 -14.70 -3.13
C GLY A 225 -1.98 -13.81 -4.25
N ALA A 226 -1.44 -14.45 -5.30
CA ALA A 226 -0.76 -13.76 -6.40
C ALA A 226 -1.71 -12.90 -7.28
N ILE A 227 -3.02 -12.97 -7.06
CA ILE A 227 -3.99 -12.05 -7.68
C ILE A 227 -3.66 -10.57 -7.39
N TRP A 228 -3.05 -10.27 -6.25
CA TRP A 228 -2.60 -8.94 -5.89
C TRP A 228 -1.19 -8.62 -6.40
N GLY A 229 -0.49 -9.58 -7.03
CA GLY A 229 0.87 -9.43 -7.51
C GLY A 229 1.92 -9.96 -6.52
N GLY A 230 3.12 -9.39 -6.55
CA GLY A 230 4.30 -9.86 -5.79
C GLY A 230 4.49 -9.22 -4.41
N GLY A 231 3.43 -8.75 -3.76
CA GLY A 231 3.48 -7.97 -2.52
C GLY A 231 3.55 -6.46 -2.78
N GLN A 232 3.65 -5.67 -1.70
CA GLN A 232 3.77 -4.21 -1.76
C GLN A 232 5.23 -3.77 -1.68
N ALA A 233 5.61 -2.80 -2.52
CA ALA A 233 6.99 -2.35 -2.69
C ALA A 233 7.09 -0.83 -2.94
N LEU A 234 8.29 -0.29 -2.74
CA LEU A 234 8.61 1.07 -3.16
C LEU A 234 8.67 1.13 -4.69
N CYS A 235 8.23 2.27 -5.24
CA CYS A 235 8.25 2.53 -6.69
C CYS A 235 9.28 3.59 -7.05
N PHE A 236 9.93 3.38 -8.19
CA PHE A 236 10.98 4.24 -8.75
C PHE A 236 10.74 4.46 -10.25
N ARG A 237 11.33 5.52 -10.82
CA ARG A 237 11.45 5.60 -12.28
C ARG A 237 12.31 4.44 -12.79
N LEU A 238 12.05 3.96 -13.99
CA LEU A 238 12.83 2.86 -14.60
C LEU A 238 14.35 3.17 -14.68
N ALA A 239 14.72 4.43 -14.75
CA ALA A 239 16.12 4.87 -14.83
C ALA A 239 16.84 4.92 -13.45
N ASP A 240 16.11 4.83 -12.33
CA ASP A 240 16.67 5.07 -10.99
C ASP A 240 17.18 3.78 -10.32
N GLU A 241 17.79 2.86 -11.09
CA GLU A 241 18.25 1.54 -10.61
C GLU A 241 19.25 1.65 -9.44
N ALA A 242 20.14 2.66 -9.44
CA ALA A 242 21.09 2.86 -8.36
C ALA A 242 20.40 3.24 -7.03
N LEU A 243 19.32 4.05 -7.09
CA LEU A 243 18.54 4.42 -5.92
C LEU A 243 17.74 3.22 -5.43
N LYS A 244 17.07 2.50 -6.35
CA LYS A 244 16.35 1.27 -6.06
C LYS A 244 17.22 0.24 -5.35
N THR A 245 18.44 0.00 -5.84
CA THR A 245 19.39 -0.95 -5.22
C THR A 245 19.72 -0.59 -3.77
N LYS A 246 19.90 0.70 -3.45
CA LYS A 246 20.10 1.13 -2.05
C LYS A 246 18.92 0.78 -1.15
N PHE A 247 17.70 1.00 -1.64
CA PHE A 247 16.49 0.65 -0.89
C PHE A 247 16.30 -0.87 -0.80
N ASP A 248 16.59 -1.64 -1.84
CA ASP A 248 16.53 -3.10 -1.80
C ASP A 248 17.44 -3.68 -0.70
N GLU A 249 18.68 -3.18 -0.57
CA GLU A 249 19.59 -3.61 0.50
C GLU A 249 19.09 -3.19 1.89
N ALA A 250 18.52 -1.98 2.00
CA ALA A 250 17.94 -1.51 3.26
C ALA A 250 16.72 -2.34 3.68
N ILE A 251 15.81 -2.67 2.74
CA ILE A 251 14.64 -3.51 2.97
C ILE A 251 15.08 -4.92 3.36
N LYS A 252 16.02 -5.52 2.64
CA LYS A 252 16.57 -6.84 2.94
C LYS A 252 17.11 -6.92 4.36
N GLY A 253 17.86 -5.88 4.79
CA GLY A 253 18.32 -5.78 6.17
C GLY A 253 17.18 -5.65 7.18
N ALA A 254 16.15 -4.85 6.88
CA ALA A 254 15.00 -4.63 7.76
C ALA A 254 14.09 -5.87 7.88
N LEU A 255 14.02 -6.67 6.83
CA LEU A 255 13.34 -7.98 6.88
C LEU A 255 14.16 -8.98 7.71
N ALA A 256 15.48 -9.04 7.49
CA ALA A 256 16.34 -10.03 8.14
C ALA A 256 16.46 -9.85 9.67
N ASP A 257 16.45 -8.63 10.17
CA ASP A 257 16.55 -8.33 11.60
C ASP A 257 15.20 -8.18 12.32
N GLY A 258 14.08 -8.38 11.61
CA GLY A 258 12.73 -8.31 12.14
C GLY A 258 12.16 -6.91 12.31
N THR A 259 12.81 -5.86 11.81
CA THR A 259 12.31 -4.48 11.88
C THR A 259 10.94 -4.35 11.19
N VAL A 260 10.79 -4.90 9.97
CA VAL A 260 9.51 -4.86 9.24
C VAL A 260 8.43 -5.60 10.01
N LYS A 261 8.74 -6.77 10.55
CA LYS A 261 7.80 -7.54 11.40
C LYS A 261 7.35 -6.73 12.60
N HIS A 262 8.29 -6.15 13.35
CA HIS A 262 7.97 -5.34 14.53
C HIS A 262 7.05 -4.16 14.18
N LEU A 263 7.35 -3.43 13.11
CA LEU A 263 6.52 -2.32 12.65
C LEU A 263 5.15 -2.79 12.17
N SER A 264 5.06 -3.92 11.46
CA SER A 264 3.79 -4.46 11.01
C SER A 264 2.90 -4.90 12.19
N GLU A 265 3.47 -5.54 13.21
CA GLU A 265 2.75 -5.87 14.44
C GLU A 265 2.31 -4.62 15.22
N LYS A 266 3.15 -3.56 15.23
CA LYS A 266 2.81 -2.28 15.86
C LYS A 266 1.59 -1.62 15.20
N TRP A 267 1.60 -1.51 13.87
CA TRP A 267 0.62 -0.74 13.11
C TRP A 267 -0.58 -1.56 12.65
N PHE A 268 -0.36 -2.75 12.11
CA PHE A 268 -1.43 -3.60 11.56
C PHE A 268 -1.94 -4.64 12.55
N LYS A 269 -1.34 -4.76 13.76
CA LYS A 269 -1.67 -5.78 14.77
C LYS A 269 -1.51 -7.21 14.26
N ARG A 270 -0.76 -7.39 13.19
CA ARG A 270 -0.45 -8.69 12.58
C ARG A 270 0.90 -8.63 11.86
N ASP A 271 1.56 -9.79 11.74
CA ASP A 271 2.74 -9.95 10.90
C ASP A 271 2.30 -10.07 9.44
N VAL A 272 2.75 -9.15 8.59
CA VAL A 272 2.48 -9.11 7.14
C VAL A 272 3.76 -9.14 6.32
N THR A 273 4.88 -9.59 6.91
CA THR A 273 6.13 -9.80 6.16
C THR A 273 5.91 -10.77 5.01
N PRO A 274 6.61 -10.58 3.85
CA PRO A 274 6.44 -11.39 2.65
C PRO A 274 6.72 -12.88 2.83
#